data_47c1523ec11eaeba634b5998ba596d06
#
_entry.id   47c1523ec11eaeba634b5998ba596d06
#
_cell.length_a   1.000
_cell.length_b   1.000
_cell.length_c   1.000
_cell.angle_alpha   90.00
_cell.angle_beta   90.00
_cell.angle_gamma   90.00
#
_symmetry.space_group_name_H-M   'P 1'
#
loop_
_entity.id
_entity.type
_entity.pdbx_description
1 polymer ?
#
loop_
_entity_poly.entity_id
_entity_poly.type
_entity_poly.pdbx_seq_one_letter_code
_entity_poly.pdbx_strand_id
1 'polypeptide(L)'
;MRNKIYNNLSENNLIKTEYFNELNIEQKKEIIEKTDVYNQFPSFEQREIIEGIEEDLNIAFYLKPNFQQEQIKEIRLGLEANIDVSIYAKPEFHWHQMREIREGLEENLDVSFYANPKFKLDQIIELRTALERGLDVSFYAKPDFNWEQMKQIRLGLEKNLDVSIYTNLYFNHDQMREIREGLEEDLDVSIYANPKIHWEEMYDIREKLKNEKNL
;
A
#
# COMPACT_ATOMS: atom_id res chain seq x y z
N MET A 1 5.80 -31.34 35.74
CA MET A 1 4.96 -30.10 35.73
C MET A 1 5.03 -29.32 34.40
N ARG A 2 6.11 -29.38 33.65
CA ARG A 2 6.28 -28.66 32.37
C ARG A 2 5.28 -29.06 31.27
N ASN A 3 4.95 -30.35 31.10
CA ASN A 3 4.04 -30.84 30.04
C ASN A 3 2.53 -30.49 30.24
N LYS A 4 2.14 -29.91 31.35
CA LYS A 4 0.72 -29.53 31.59
C LYS A 4 0.37 -28.12 31.18
N ILE A 5 1.35 -27.24 30.95
CA ILE A 5 1.13 -25.86 30.54
C ILE A 5 0.80 -25.79 29.03
N TYR A 6 1.35 -26.72 28.23
CA TYR A 6 1.16 -26.76 26.77
C TYR A 6 -0.24 -27.17 26.31
N ASN A 7 -0.97 -27.96 27.13
CA ASN A 7 -2.27 -28.50 26.71
C ASN A 7 -3.45 -27.54 26.94
N ASN A 8 -3.23 -26.33 27.50
CA ASN A 8 -4.31 -25.39 27.84
C ASN A 8 -4.21 -23.98 27.24
N LEU A 9 -3.12 -23.68 26.53
CA LEU A 9 -3.01 -22.42 25.79
C LEU A 9 -3.32 -22.71 24.30
N SER A 10 -4.18 -21.91 23.66
CA SER A 10 -4.27 -21.94 22.21
C SER A 10 -2.88 -21.69 21.64
N GLU A 11 -2.49 -22.37 20.58
CA GLU A 11 -1.15 -22.33 19.96
C GLU A 11 -0.71 -20.88 19.66
N ASN A 12 -1.63 -20.01 19.23
CA ASN A 12 -1.41 -18.58 19.05
C ASN A 12 -1.06 -17.82 20.34
N ASN A 13 -1.46 -18.33 21.52
CA ASN A 13 -1.11 -17.72 22.79
C ASN A 13 0.26 -18.21 23.29
N LEU A 14 0.70 -19.41 22.91
CA LEU A 14 2.00 -19.95 23.31
C LEU A 14 3.15 -19.10 22.75
N ILE A 15 3.08 -18.73 21.46
CA ILE A 15 4.11 -17.94 20.75
C ILE A 15 4.22 -16.51 21.30
N LYS A 16 3.14 -16.00 21.87
CA LYS A 16 3.11 -14.67 22.50
C LYS A 16 3.59 -14.69 23.97
N THR A 17 3.93 -15.87 24.51
CA THR A 17 4.36 -15.96 25.89
C THR A 17 5.82 -15.55 26.05
N GLU A 18 6.12 -14.89 27.17
CA GLU A 18 7.48 -14.59 27.62
C GLU A 18 8.35 -15.85 27.61
N TYR A 19 7.79 -16.99 27.97
CA TYR A 19 8.45 -18.30 27.93
C TYR A 19 8.94 -18.70 26.53
N PHE A 20 8.14 -18.53 25.47
CA PHE A 20 8.56 -18.87 24.10
C PHE A 20 9.73 -17.99 23.66
N ASN A 21 9.71 -16.72 24.03
CA ASN A 21 10.77 -15.77 23.70
C ASN A 21 12.09 -16.09 24.41
N GLU A 22 12.06 -16.71 25.59
CA GLU A 22 13.26 -17.13 26.35
C GLU A 22 13.91 -18.41 25.80
N LEU A 23 13.25 -19.16 24.92
CA LEU A 23 13.76 -20.39 24.35
C LEU A 23 14.86 -20.11 23.31
N ASN A 24 15.82 -21.04 23.20
CA ASN A 24 16.77 -21.01 22.09
C ASN A 24 16.08 -21.45 20.77
N ILE A 25 16.74 -21.18 19.64
CA ILE A 25 16.22 -21.44 18.28
C ILE A 25 15.77 -22.90 18.12
N GLU A 26 16.58 -23.88 18.53
CA GLU A 26 16.24 -25.29 18.39
C GLU A 26 15.00 -25.69 19.21
N GLN A 27 14.86 -25.15 20.41
CA GLN A 27 13.67 -25.37 21.23
C GLN A 27 12.43 -24.72 20.63
N LYS A 28 12.55 -23.51 20.07
CA LYS A 28 11.45 -22.83 19.35
C LYS A 28 10.99 -23.68 18.17
N LYS A 29 11.91 -24.18 17.33
CA LYS A 29 11.62 -25.05 16.20
C LYS A 29 10.92 -26.33 16.63
N GLU A 30 11.47 -27.07 17.59
CA GLU A 30 10.89 -28.32 18.09
C GLU A 30 9.45 -28.14 18.58
N ILE A 31 9.15 -27.01 19.21
CA ILE A 31 7.80 -26.71 19.69
C ILE A 31 6.88 -26.40 18.52
N ILE A 32 7.28 -25.53 17.60
CA ILE A 32 6.43 -25.10 16.48
C ILE A 32 6.09 -26.27 15.56
N GLU A 33 7.07 -27.11 15.21
CA GLU A 33 6.90 -28.29 14.34
C GLU A 33 5.89 -29.31 14.89
N LYS A 34 5.63 -29.30 16.20
CA LYS A 34 4.65 -30.15 16.87
C LYS A 34 3.25 -29.53 16.97
N THR A 35 3.08 -28.29 16.52
CA THR A 35 1.78 -27.62 16.59
C THR A 35 0.88 -28.00 15.42
N ASP A 36 -0.43 -28.11 15.67
CA ASP A 36 -1.41 -28.36 14.62
C ASP A 36 -1.49 -27.21 13.62
N VAL A 37 -1.25 -25.97 14.08
CA VAL A 37 -1.25 -24.80 13.18
C VAL A 37 -0.11 -24.86 12.19
N TYR A 38 1.12 -25.21 12.60
CA TYR A 38 2.26 -25.37 11.69
C TYR A 38 2.02 -26.46 10.66
N ASN A 39 1.44 -27.58 11.08
CA ASN A 39 1.16 -28.71 10.20
C ASN A 39 0.04 -28.48 9.19
N GLN A 40 -0.71 -27.37 9.30
CA GLN A 40 -1.68 -26.93 8.30
C GLN A 40 -1.03 -26.16 7.14
N PHE A 41 0.18 -25.66 7.31
CA PHE A 41 0.88 -24.95 6.25
C PHE A 41 1.51 -25.93 5.24
N PRO A 42 1.46 -25.64 3.91
CA PRO A 42 2.27 -26.31 2.93
C PRO A 42 3.76 -26.19 3.20
N SER A 43 4.57 -27.07 2.64
CA SER A 43 6.01 -27.18 2.94
C SER A 43 6.81 -25.90 2.71
N PHE A 44 6.36 -25.06 1.80
CA PHE A 44 7.04 -23.80 1.50
C PHE A 44 6.83 -22.76 2.61
N GLU A 45 5.59 -22.59 3.04
CA GLU A 45 5.24 -21.68 4.14
C GLU A 45 5.84 -22.16 5.47
N GLN A 46 5.90 -23.48 5.69
CA GLN A 46 6.61 -24.06 6.82
C GLN A 46 8.08 -23.61 6.85
N ARG A 47 8.72 -23.56 5.70
CA ARG A 47 10.10 -23.07 5.56
C ARG A 47 10.23 -21.60 5.95
N GLU A 48 9.34 -20.72 5.46
CA GLU A 48 9.33 -19.30 5.84
C GLU A 48 9.16 -19.10 7.36
N ILE A 49 8.36 -19.97 8.01
CA ILE A 49 8.16 -19.95 9.46
C ILE A 49 9.46 -20.34 10.18
N ILE A 50 10.15 -21.39 9.73
CA ILE A 50 11.42 -21.84 10.32
C ILE A 50 12.53 -20.81 10.11
N GLU A 51 12.65 -20.23 8.91
CA GLU A 51 13.59 -19.15 8.63
C GLU A 51 13.36 -17.96 9.57
N GLY A 52 12.10 -17.56 9.79
CA GLY A 52 11.78 -16.49 10.74
C GLY A 52 12.16 -16.82 12.20
N ILE A 53 12.08 -18.10 12.62
CA ILE A 53 12.56 -18.52 13.93
C ILE A 53 14.10 -18.45 14.01
N GLU A 54 14.81 -18.85 12.95
CA GLU A 54 16.26 -18.79 12.84
C GLU A 54 16.79 -17.36 12.93
N GLU A 55 16.03 -16.41 12.42
CA GLU A 55 16.30 -14.98 12.46
C GLU A 55 15.76 -14.28 13.72
N ASP A 56 15.23 -15.07 14.68
CA ASP A 56 14.62 -14.58 15.93
C ASP A 56 13.46 -13.57 15.73
N LEU A 57 12.73 -13.71 14.62
CA LEU A 57 11.61 -12.84 14.30
C LEU A 57 10.32 -13.20 15.04
N ASN A 58 9.44 -12.23 15.20
CA ASN A 58 8.11 -12.45 15.80
C ASN A 58 7.16 -13.14 14.81
N ILE A 59 7.23 -14.46 14.70
CA ILE A 59 6.40 -15.28 13.80
C ILE A 59 4.90 -15.20 14.09
N ALA A 60 4.47 -14.68 15.24
CA ALA A 60 3.05 -14.53 15.59
C ALA A 60 2.26 -13.64 14.61
N PHE A 61 2.94 -12.79 13.85
CA PHE A 61 2.30 -11.97 12.83
C PHE A 61 1.79 -12.79 11.65
N TYR A 62 2.47 -13.85 11.25
CA TYR A 62 2.16 -14.64 10.06
C TYR A 62 1.92 -16.14 10.31
N LEU A 63 2.07 -16.65 11.54
CA LEU A 63 1.68 -18.00 11.89
C LEU A 63 0.13 -18.11 11.95
N LYS A 64 -0.50 -17.87 10.80
CA LYS A 64 -1.96 -17.89 10.62
C LYS A 64 -2.28 -18.53 9.27
N PRO A 65 -3.04 -19.65 9.21
CA PRO A 65 -3.25 -20.42 7.98
C PRO A 65 -3.99 -19.71 6.84
N ASN A 66 -4.52 -18.51 7.09
CA ASN A 66 -5.23 -17.70 6.11
C ASN A 66 -4.33 -16.71 5.33
N PHE A 67 -3.04 -16.69 5.60
CA PHE A 67 -2.07 -15.99 4.76
C PHE A 67 -1.59 -16.88 3.62
N GLN A 68 -1.39 -16.27 2.45
CA GLN A 68 -0.71 -16.89 1.32
C GLN A 68 0.81 -16.78 1.50
N GLN A 69 1.54 -17.63 0.79
CA GLN A 69 3.00 -17.68 0.82
C GLN A 69 3.65 -16.30 0.63
N GLU A 70 3.24 -15.59 -0.42
CA GLU A 70 3.80 -14.29 -0.75
C GLU A 70 3.49 -13.22 0.32
N GLN A 71 2.33 -13.34 0.99
CA GLN A 71 1.98 -12.48 2.11
C GLN A 71 2.89 -12.74 3.32
N ILE A 72 3.13 -14.02 3.65
CA ILE A 72 4.06 -14.44 4.72
C ILE A 72 5.45 -13.86 4.45
N LYS A 73 5.92 -13.99 3.21
CA LYS A 73 7.22 -13.44 2.79
C LYS A 73 7.32 -11.93 2.99
N GLU A 74 6.30 -11.16 2.56
CA GLU A 74 6.32 -9.70 2.74
C GLU A 74 6.27 -9.28 4.22
N ILE A 75 5.58 -10.07 5.08
CA ILE A 75 5.58 -9.83 6.52
C ILE A 75 6.95 -10.14 7.11
N ARG A 76 7.58 -11.28 6.74
CA ARG A 76 8.92 -11.64 7.22
C ARG A 76 9.96 -10.59 6.85
N LEU A 77 10.00 -10.16 5.56
CA LEU A 77 10.89 -9.10 5.11
C LEU A 77 10.72 -7.80 5.90
N GLY A 78 9.49 -7.44 6.25
CA GLY A 78 9.24 -6.27 7.10
C GLY A 78 9.76 -6.41 8.52
N LEU A 79 9.64 -7.61 9.11
CA LEU A 79 10.21 -7.90 10.42
C LEU A 79 11.73 -7.86 10.40
N GLU A 80 12.39 -8.39 9.36
CA GLU A 80 13.84 -8.31 9.13
C GLU A 80 14.30 -6.85 9.03
N ALA A 81 13.52 -6.00 8.35
CA ALA A 81 13.77 -4.57 8.25
C ALA A 81 13.42 -3.79 9.53
N ASN A 82 12.94 -4.48 10.59
CA ASN A 82 12.52 -3.89 11.86
C ASN A 82 11.46 -2.79 11.73
N ILE A 83 10.52 -2.96 10.80
CA ILE A 83 9.36 -2.07 10.61
C ILE A 83 8.10 -2.62 11.26
N ASP A 84 7.13 -1.73 11.54
CA ASP A 84 5.83 -2.13 12.12
C ASP A 84 4.94 -2.83 11.08
N VAL A 85 5.07 -4.15 11.00
CA VAL A 85 4.26 -4.98 10.11
C VAL A 85 2.78 -5.04 10.48
N SER A 86 2.38 -4.61 11.70
CA SER A 86 0.98 -4.64 12.15
C SER A 86 0.05 -3.81 11.26
N ILE A 87 0.60 -2.87 10.55
CA ILE A 87 -0.12 -1.99 9.59
C ILE A 87 -0.70 -2.83 8.45
N TYR A 88 0.08 -3.78 7.90
CA TYR A 88 -0.28 -4.54 6.70
C TYR A 88 -0.34 -6.06 6.89
N ALA A 89 0.11 -6.64 8.02
CA ALA A 89 0.02 -8.07 8.30
C ALA A 89 -1.45 -8.52 8.53
N LYS A 90 -2.27 -8.34 7.50
CA LYS A 90 -3.71 -8.61 7.47
C LYS A 90 -4.05 -9.34 6.17
N PRO A 91 -4.77 -10.49 6.22
CA PRO A 91 -5.06 -11.31 5.03
C PRO A 91 -5.84 -10.60 3.91
N GLU A 92 -6.51 -9.48 4.25
CA GLU A 92 -7.29 -8.68 3.31
C GLU A 92 -6.42 -7.92 2.29
N PHE A 93 -5.16 -7.68 2.61
CA PHE A 93 -4.23 -7.09 1.66
C PHE A 93 -3.71 -8.14 0.67
N HIS A 94 -3.72 -7.83 -0.60
CA HIS A 94 -2.96 -8.60 -1.58
C HIS A 94 -1.45 -8.42 -1.35
N TRP A 95 -0.63 -9.44 -1.59
CA TRP A 95 0.81 -9.38 -1.29
C TRP A 95 1.55 -8.23 -2.00
N HIS A 96 1.11 -7.84 -3.22
CA HIS A 96 1.65 -6.66 -3.88
C HIS A 96 1.36 -5.35 -3.10
N GLN A 97 0.16 -5.23 -2.51
CA GLN A 97 -0.17 -4.10 -1.64
C GLN A 97 0.69 -4.09 -0.38
N MET A 98 0.91 -5.28 0.23
CA MET A 98 1.80 -5.42 1.38
C MET A 98 3.22 -4.96 1.04
N ARG A 99 3.74 -5.32 -0.14
CA ARG A 99 5.04 -4.88 -0.63
C ARG A 99 5.13 -3.36 -0.72
N GLU A 100 4.18 -2.72 -1.40
CA GLU A 100 4.19 -1.26 -1.54
C GLU A 100 4.12 -0.54 -0.18
N ILE A 101 3.34 -1.10 0.78
CA ILE A 101 3.27 -0.56 2.14
C ILE A 101 4.59 -0.77 2.88
N ARG A 102 5.20 -1.96 2.79
CA ARG A 102 6.51 -2.27 3.39
C ARG A 102 7.58 -1.32 2.88
N GLU A 103 7.72 -1.20 1.54
CA GLU A 103 8.70 -0.30 0.92
C GLU A 103 8.48 1.16 1.33
N GLY A 104 7.23 1.63 1.39
CA GLY A 104 6.92 2.96 1.90
C GLY A 104 7.35 3.16 3.36
N LEU A 105 7.15 2.16 4.23
CA LEU A 105 7.60 2.20 5.62
C LEU A 105 9.14 2.22 5.71
N GLU A 106 9.85 1.46 4.88
CA GLU A 106 11.31 1.46 4.79
C GLU A 106 11.85 2.85 4.39
N GLU A 107 11.10 3.56 3.54
CA GLU A 107 11.41 4.93 3.11
C GLU A 107 10.89 6.00 4.08
N ASN A 108 10.29 5.62 5.23
CA ASN A 108 9.68 6.51 6.22
C ASN A 108 8.54 7.37 5.66
N LEU A 109 7.81 6.89 4.68
CA LEU A 109 6.62 7.55 4.15
C LEU A 109 5.42 7.37 5.08
N ASP A 110 4.48 8.32 5.06
CA ASP A 110 3.20 8.16 5.75
C ASP A 110 2.26 7.23 4.96
N VAL A 111 2.40 5.94 5.18
CA VAL A 111 1.60 4.91 4.52
C VAL A 111 0.13 4.93 4.90
N SER A 112 -0.27 5.68 5.93
CA SER A 112 -1.67 5.77 6.38
C SER A 112 -2.61 6.25 5.26
N PHE A 113 -2.10 6.99 4.30
CA PHE A 113 -2.86 7.45 3.14
C PHE A 113 -3.26 6.34 2.17
N TYR A 114 -2.52 5.21 2.12
CA TYR A 114 -2.80 4.13 1.18
C TYR A 114 -2.78 2.72 1.78
N ALA A 115 -2.47 2.55 3.06
CA ALA A 115 -2.53 1.26 3.76
C ALA A 115 -3.99 0.83 4.03
N ASN A 116 -4.77 0.72 2.98
CA ASN A 116 -6.17 0.31 2.98
C ASN A 116 -6.41 -0.70 1.85
N PRO A 117 -6.91 -1.92 2.14
CA PRO A 117 -7.09 -2.98 1.13
C PRO A 117 -8.12 -2.62 0.03
N LYS A 118 -8.89 -1.54 0.18
CA LYS A 118 -9.80 -1.06 -0.87
C LYS A 118 -9.09 -0.38 -2.04
N PHE A 119 -7.88 0.10 -1.85
CA PHE A 119 -7.09 0.63 -2.97
C PHE A 119 -6.65 -0.50 -3.91
N LYS A 120 -6.67 -0.23 -5.20
CA LYS A 120 -6.01 -1.09 -6.20
C LYS A 120 -4.51 -0.82 -6.18
N LEU A 121 -3.72 -1.78 -6.66
CA LEU A 121 -2.27 -1.66 -6.69
C LEU A 121 -1.79 -0.38 -7.39
N ASP A 122 -2.34 -0.08 -8.58
CA ASP A 122 -1.95 1.09 -9.37
C ASP A 122 -2.22 2.40 -8.63
N GLN A 123 -3.30 2.47 -7.81
CA GLN A 123 -3.60 3.61 -6.96
C GLN A 123 -2.56 3.78 -5.84
N ILE A 124 -2.17 2.67 -5.20
CA ILE A 124 -1.13 2.66 -4.16
C ILE A 124 0.20 3.16 -4.73
N ILE A 125 0.59 2.67 -5.92
CA ILE A 125 1.82 3.10 -6.61
C ILE A 125 1.80 4.61 -6.90
N GLU A 126 0.68 5.15 -7.39
CA GLU A 126 0.55 6.60 -7.64
C GLU A 126 0.64 7.43 -6.36
N LEU A 127 0.01 6.97 -5.25
CA LEU A 127 0.07 7.66 -3.97
C LEU A 127 1.47 7.59 -3.35
N ARG A 128 2.13 6.40 -3.37
CA ARG A 128 3.51 6.24 -2.90
C ARG A 128 4.45 7.15 -3.68
N THR A 129 4.37 7.12 -5.03
CA THR A 129 5.18 7.99 -5.89
C THR A 129 5.01 9.48 -5.57
N ALA A 130 3.80 9.92 -5.23
CA ALA A 130 3.55 11.30 -4.82
C ALA A 130 4.20 11.62 -3.46
N LEU A 131 4.09 10.73 -2.48
CA LEU A 131 4.69 10.88 -1.16
C LEU A 131 6.23 10.88 -1.22
N GLU A 132 6.85 10.02 -2.04
CA GLU A 132 8.30 10.02 -2.30
C GLU A 132 8.82 11.37 -2.79
N ARG A 133 7.97 12.13 -3.48
CA ARG A 133 8.25 13.48 -3.97
C ARG A 133 7.84 14.59 -3.00
N GLY A 134 7.36 14.22 -1.81
CA GLY A 134 6.93 15.17 -0.79
C GLY A 134 5.65 15.92 -1.11
N LEU A 135 4.79 15.36 -1.99
CA LEU A 135 3.52 15.97 -2.38
C LEU A 135 2.42 15.66 -1.38
N ASP A 136 1.50 16.61 -1.19
CA ASP A 136 0.32 16.41 -0.35
C ASP A 136 -0.72 15.55 -1.09
N VAL A 137 -0.97 14.35 -0.57
CA VAL A 137 -1.95 13.41 -1.12
C VAL A 137 -3.28 13.43 -0.37
N SER A 138 -3.39 14.15 0.75
CA SER A 138 -4.48 14.07 1.71
C SER A 138 -5.88 14.29 1.12
N PHE A 139 -6.00 15.10 0.09
CA PHE A 139 -7.29 15.46 -0.51
C PHE A 139 -7.75 14.51 -1.62
N TYR A 140 -6.84 13.69 -2.21
CA TYR A 140 -7.19 12.75 -3.27
C TYR A 140 -6.81 11.28 -2.96
N ALA A 141 -6.20 10.96 -1.81
CA ALA A 141 -5.94 9.60 -1.36
C ALA A 141 -7.26 8.90 -0.95
N LYS A 142 -8.11 8.65 -1.94
CA LYS A 142 -9.43 8.03 -1.79
C LYS A 142 -9.62 6.95 -2.86
N PRO A 143 -10.08 5.72 -2.50
CA PRO A 143 -10.28 4.63 -3.46
C PRO A 143 -11.23 4.94 -4.62
N ASP A 144 -12.05 6.00 -4.50
CA ASP A 144 -12.99 6.42 -5.54
C ASP A 144 -12.31 7.07 -6.76
N PHE A 145 -11.14 7.69 -6.59
CA PHE A 145 -10.32 8.13 -7.72
C PHE A 145 -9.65 6.93 -8.37
N ASN A 146 -9.73 6.79 -9.69
CA ASN A 146 -8.91 5.79 -10.38
C ASN A 146 -7.45 6.26 -10.47
N TRP A 147 -6.53 5.34 -10.80
CA TRP A 147 -5.09 5.64 -10.84
C TRP A 147 -4.73 6.69 -11.91
N GLU A 148 -5.45 6.71 -13.06
CA GLU A 148 -5.23 7.72 -14.10
C GLU A 148 -5.61 9.13 -13.61
N GLN A 149 -6.71 9.26 -12.86
CA GLN A 149 -7.09 10.52 -12.23
C GLN A 149 -6.05 10.95 -11.19
N MET A 150 -5.62 10.03 -10.31
CA MET A 150 -4.56 10.28 -9.32
C MET A 150 -3.27 10.75 -10.00
N LYS A 151 -2.90 10.12 -11.12
CA LYS A 151 -1.73 10.51 -11.93
C LYS A 151 -1.84 11.94 -12.44
N GLN A 152 -3.01 12.37 -12.96
CA GLN A 152 -3.18 13.74 -13.43
C GLN A 152 -3.05 14.76 -12.29
N ILE A 153 -3.58 14.42 -11.10
CA ILE A 153 -3.45 15.27 -9.91
C ILE A 153 -1.97 15.35 -9.50
N ARG A 154 -1.27 14.22 -9.37
CA ARG A 154 0.16 14.19 -9.04
C ARG A 154 0.99 15.02 -10.01
N LEU A 155 0.81 14.84 -11.33
CA LEU A 155 1.53 15.60 -12.34
C LEU A 155 1.31 17.12 -12.22
N GLY A 156 0.08 17.54 -11.85
CA GLY A 156 -0.21 18.95 -11.59
C GLY A 156 0.50 19.48 -10.34
N LEU A 157 0.49 18.70 -9.25
CA LEU A 157 1.19 19.04 -8.00
C LEU A 157 2.70 19.17 -8.20
N GLU A 158 3.32 18.29 -9.01
CA GLU A 158 4.74 18.35 -9.35
C GLU A 158 5.15 19.66 -10.03
N LYS A 159 4.19 20.30 -10.71
CA LYS A 159 4.36 21.59 -11.39
C LYS A 159 3.81 22.77 -10.60
N ASN A 160 3.42 22.54 -9.34
CA ASN A 160 2.81 23.56 -8.47
C ASN A 160 1.56 24.23 -9.07
N LEU A 161 0.78 23.48 -9.85
CA LEU A 161 -0.48 23.97 -10.43
C LEU A 161 -1.60 23.95 -9.38
N ASP A 162 -2.62 24.77 -9.57
CA ASP A 162 -3.86 24.71 -8.79
C ASP A 162 -4.71 23.50 -9.23
N VAL A 163 -4.41 22.36 -8.65
CA VAL A 163 -5.12 21.10 -8.94
C VAL A 163 -6.56 21.10 -8.41
N SER A 164 -6.94 22.04 -7.53
CA SER A 164 -8.29 22.10 -6.96
C SER A 164 -9.38 22.27 -8.02
N ILE A 165 -9.01 22.85 -9.16
CA ILE A 165 -9.92 23.10 -10.30
C ILE A 165 -10.45 21.78 -10.86
N TYR A 166 -9.65 20.72 -10.89
CA TYR A 166 -10.02 19.45 -11.51
C TYR A 166 -10.00 18.24 -10.57
N THR A 167 -9.59 18.39 -9.31
CA THR A 167 -9.63 17.30 -8.31
C THR A 167 -11.08 17.04 -7.88
N ASN A 168 -11.84 16.48 -8.80
CA ASN A 168 -13.25 16.18 -8.64
C ASN A 168 -13.60 14.89 -9.40
N LEU A 169 -14.31 13.97 -8.75
CA LEU A 169 -14.70 12.67 -9.30
C LEU A 169 -15.60 12.75 -10.55
N TYR A 170 -16.19 13.92 -10.82
CA TYR A 170 -16.99 14.13 -12.03
C TYR A 170 -16.14 14.31 -13.30
N PHE A 171 -14.88 14.69 -13.18
CA PHE A 171 -13.94 14.69 -14.31
C PHE A 171 -13.34 13.32 -14.52
N ASN A 172 -13.32 12.81 -15.75
CA ASN A 172 -12.51 11.66 -16.11
C ASN A 172 -11.04 12.08 -16.29
N HIS A 173 -10.13 11.11 -16.39
CA HIS A 173 -8.70 11.38 -16.46
C HIS A 173 -8.28 12.18 -17.73
N ASP A 174 -9.00 11.99 -18.86
CA ASP A 174 -8.72 12.75 -20.09
C ASP A 174 -9.11 14.22 -19.92
N GLN A 175 -10.28 14.50 -19.32
CA GLN A 175 -10.69 15.86 -18.98
C GLN A 175 -9.70 16.52 -17.99
N MET A 176 -9.28 15.78 -16.95
CA MET A 176 -8.25 16.26 -16.02
C MET A 176 -6.93 16.58 -16.73
N ARG A 177 -6.55 15.77 -17.71
CA ARG A 177 -5.34 16.03 -18.53
C ARG A 177 -5.46 17.34 -19.28
N GLU A 178 -6.56 17.58 -20.01
CA GLU A 178 -6.75 18.80 -20.79
C GLU A 178 -6.75 20.06 -19.89
N ILE A 179 -7.35 19.97 -18.69
CA ILE A 179 -7.32 21.09 -17.73
C ILE A 179 -5.88 21.29 -17.20
N ARG A 180 -5.19 20.23 -16.80
CA ARG A 180 -3.80 20.29 -16.33
C ARG A 180 -2.88 20.93 -17.38
N GLU A 181 -2.95 20.48 -18.63
CA GLU A 181 -2.13 21.00 -19.73
C GLU A 181 -2.44 22.47 -20.00
N GLY A 182 -3.72 22.87 -19.92
CA GLY A 182 -4.08 24.29 -20.01
C GLY A 182 -3.47 25.15 -18.92
N LEU A 183 -3.47 24.66 -17.67
CA LEU A 183 -2.81 25.31 -16.54
C LEU A 183 -1.28 25.38 -16.74
N GLU A 184 -0.65 24.33 -17.28
CA GLU A 184 0.77 24.31 -17.60
C GLU A 184 1.14 25.35 -18.66
N GLU A 185 0.21 25.65 -19.57
CA GLU A 185 0.35 26.65 -20.64
C GLU A 185 -0.12 28.06 -20.19
N ASP A 186 -0.48 28.20 -18.87
CA ASP A 186 -0.97 29.44 -18.29
C ASP A 186 -2.19 30.01 -19.07
N LEU A 187 -3.15 29.13 -19.40
CA LEU A 187 -4.42 29.49 -20.05
C LEU A 187 -5.54 29.63 -19.03
N ASP A 188 -6.58 30.39 -19.38
CA ASP A 188 -7.80 30.45 -18.58
C ASP A 188 -8.65 29.19 -18.78
N VAL A 189 -8.39 28.18 -17.96
CA VAL A 189 -9.09 26.91 -18.01
C VAL A 189 -10.56 27.00 -17.55
N SER A 190 -10.96 28.08 -16.90
CA SER A 190 -12.35 28.26 -16.42
C SER A 190 -13.36 28.24 -17.56
N ILE A 191 -12.91 28.55 -18.76
CA ILE A 191 -13.72 28.55 -20.00
C ILE A 191 -14.23 27.14 -20.33
N TYR A 192 -13.45 26.08 -20.03
CA TYR A 192 -13.76 24.71 -20.41
C TYR A 192 -13.68 23.69 -19.27
N ALA A 193 -13.23 24.04 -18.06
CA ALA A 193 -13.17 23.13 -16.92
C ALA A 193 -14.58 22.79 -16.41
N ASN A 194 -15.36 22.08 -17.21
CA ASN A 194 -16.72 21.65 -16.93
C ASN A 194 -16.89 20.16 -17.26
N PRO A 195 -17.26 19.29 -16.28
CA PRO A 195 -17.40 17.85 -16.51
C PRO A 195 -18.41 17.45 -17.61
N LYS A 196 -19.26 18.37 -18.05
CA LYS A 196 -20.21 18.14 -19.14
C LYS A 196 -19.61 18.32 -20.53
N ILE A 197 -18.46 18.95 -20.63
CA ILE A 197 -17.74 19.13 -21.89
C ILE A 197 -16.90 17.86 -22.14
N HIS A 198 -17.01 17.27 -23.33
CA HIS A 198 -16.20 16.10 -23.69
C HIS A 198 -14.71 16.51 -23.80
N TRP A 199 -13.79 15.61 -23.46
CA TRP A 199 -12.36 15.92 -23.43
C TRP A 199 -11.81 16.37 -24.80
N GLU A 200 -12.35 15.87 -25.94
CA GLU A 200 -11.96 16.32 -27.28
C GLU A 200 -12.36 17.80 -27.51
N GLU A 201 -13.54 18.21 -27.06
CA GLU A 201 -13.96 19.60 -27.12
C GLU A 201 -13.12 20.50 -26.21
N MET A 202 -12.74 19.99 -25.00
CA MET A 202 -11.79 20.69 -24.13
C MET A 202 -10.44 20.90 -24.82
N TYR A 203 -9.93 19.86 -25.51
CA TYR A 203 -8.71 19.93 -26.32
C TYR A 203 -8.80 21.02 -27.39
N ASP A 204 -9.88 21.05 -28.18
CA ASP A 204 -10.07 22.05 -29.23
C ASP A 204 -10.11 23.47 -28.65
N ILE A 205 -10.80 23.67 -27.51
CA ILE A 205 -10.85 24.97 -26.83
C ILE A 205 -9.45 25.35 -26.33
N ARG A 206 -8.71 24.44 -25.70
CA ARG A 206 -7.34 24.67 -25.21
C ARG A 206 -6.42 25.10 -26.35
N GLU A 207 -6.40 24.35 -27.48
CA GLU A 207 -5.57 24.68 -28.64
C GLU A 207 -5.91 26.05 -29.24
N LYS A 208 -7.20 26.41 -29.27
CA LYS A 208 -7.63 27.75 -29.72
C LYS A 208 -7.10 28.84 -28.80
N LEU A 209 -7.28 28.72 -27.48
CA LEU A 209 -6.77 29.67 -26.49
C LEU A 209 -5.25 29.84 -26.56
N LYS A 210 -4.52 28.73 -26.75
CA LYS A 210 -3.07 28.72 -26.93
C LYS A 210 -2.63 29.52 -28.17
N ASN A 211 -3.33 29.33 -29.28
CA ASN A 211 -3.04 30.06 -30.52
C ASN A 211 -3.35 31.55 -30.36
N GLU A 212 -4.44 31.93 -29.68
CA GLU A 212 -4.81 33.33 -29.42
C GLU A 212 -3.80 34.04 -28.50
N LYS A 213 -3.23 33.30 -27.51
CA LYS A 213 -2.19 33.83 -26.60
C LYS A 213 -0.87 34.13 -27.29
N ASN A 214 -0.55 33.41 -28.39
CA ASN A 214 0.70 33.53 -29.12
C ASN A 214 0.64 34.57 -30.27
N LEU A 215 -0.48 35.28 -30.43
CA LEU A 215 -0.67 36.38 -31.43
C LEU A 215 -0.44 37.74 -30.77
#